data_9b847a6223fb2e89c7136c5e51dc7cf2
#
_entry.id   9b847a6223fb2e89c7136c5e51dc7cf2
#
_cell.length_a   1.000
_cell.length_b   1.000
_cell.length_c   1.000
_cell.angle_alpha   90.00
_cell.angle_beta   90.00
_cell.angle_gamma   90.00
#
_symmetry.space_group_name_H-M   'P 1'
#
loop_
_entity.id
_entity.type
_entity.pdbx_description
1 polymer ?
#
loop_
_entity_poly.entity_id
_entity_poly.type
_entity_poly.pdbx_seq_one_letter_code
_entity_poly.pdbx_strand_id
1 'polypeptide(L)'
;MSLEENKAIVRRLNEALNKKDLAILDELTTPDYVDHTNQLRGQEDVRKFYTRVFKDFPVWHRIIEDFIAEGDKVWVRFKVTGTAPSGKKIELTTVSILRIVNGKAVEGWTVPKVTGEFYEKLL
;
A
#
# COMPACT_ATOMS: atom_id res chain seq x y z
N MET A 1 18.48 7.67 8.05
CA MET A 1 17.87 8.47 6.95
C MET A 1 16.99 9.56 7.56
N SER A 2 16.83 10.66 6.85
CA SER A 2 15.99 11.75 7.34
C SER A 2 14.49 11.42 7.20
N LEU A 3 13.66 12.18 7.91
CA LEU A 3 12.21 12.06 7.80
C LEU A 3 11.73 12.32 6.37
N GLU A 4 12.34 13.29 5.69
CA GLU A 4 11.98 13.60 4.30
C GLU A 4 12.39 12.48 3.34
N GLU A 5 13.52 11.83 3.57
CA GLU A 5 13.93 10.66 2.78
C GLU A 5 12.97 9.50 2.99
N ASN A 6 12.50 9.26 4.21
CA ASN A 6 11.53 8.21 4.51
C ASN A 6 10.18 8.49 3.83
N LYS A 7 9.72 9.74 3.85
CA LYS A 7 8.52 10.14 3.12
C LYS A 7 8.67 9.92 1.61
N ALA A 8 9.86 10.21 1.07
CA ALA A 8 10.14 10.00 -0.36
C ALA A 8 10.01 8.53 -0.77
N ILE A 9 10.40 7.59 0.10
CA ILE A 9 10.21 6.16 -0.13
C ILE A 9 8.72 5.85 -0.31
N VAL A 10 7.88 6.38 0.57
CA VAL A 10 6.43 6.17 0.50
C VAL A 10 5.84 6.77 -0.78
N ARG A 11 6.28 7.97 -1.18
CA ARG A 11 5.84 8.57 -2.45
C ARG A 11 6.19 7.67 -3.63
N ARG A 12 7.41 7.17 -3.69
CA ARG A 12 7.86 6.30 -4.78
C ARG A 12 7.06 4.99 -4.84
N LEU A 13 6.80 4.38 -3.68
CA LEU A 13 5.94 3.20 -3.61
C LEU A 13 4.56 3.49 -4.17
N ASN A 14 3.95 4.60 -3.75
CA ASN A 14 2.62 4.96 -4.18
C ASN A 14 2.54 5.24 -5.68
N GLU A 15 3.51 5.99 -6.21
CA GLU A 15 3.57 6.30 -7.65
C GLU A 15 3.70 5.03 -8.49
N ALA A 16 4.56 4.10 -8.07
CA ALA A 16 4.76 2.85 -8.79
C ALA A 16 3.51 1.97 -8.76
N LEU A 17 2.85 1.87 -7.60
CA LEU A 17 1.60 1.10 -7.48
C LEU A 17 0.49 1.70 -8.35
N ASN A 18 0.40 3.02 -8.44
CA ASN A 18 -0.55 3.67 -9.34
C ASN A 18 -0.29 3.35 -10.81
N LYS A 19 0.95 3.06 -11.16
CA LYS A 19 1.33 2.61 -12.50
C LYS A 19 1.27 1.08 -12.65
N LYS A 20 0.88 0.37 -11.60
CA LYS A 20 0.84 -1.09 -11.53
C LYS A 20 2.22 -1.71 -11.71
N ASP A 21 3.26 -1.00 -11.33
CA ASP A 21 4.65 -1.45 -11.39
C ASP A 21 5.00 -2.16 -10.08
N LEU A 22 4.78 -3.46 -10.04
CA LEU A 22 5.05 -4.27 -8.84
C LEU A 22 6.53 -4.59 -8.64
N ALA A 23 7.37 -4.33 -9.64
CA ALA A 23 8.83 -4.49 -9.49
C ALA A 23 9.39 -3.56 -8.41
N ILE A 24 8.69 -2.47 -8.11
CA ILE A 24 9.08 -1.53 -7.05
C ILE A 24 9.17 -2.22 -5.67
N LEU A 25 8.41 -3.28 -5.45
CA LEU A 25 8.43 -4.00 -4.19
C LEU A 25 9.82 -4.59 -3.91
N ASP A 26 10.50 -5.08 -4.94
CA ASP A 26 11.85 -5.63 -4.80
C ASP A 26 12.87 -4.56 -4.41
N GLU A 27 12.64 -3.32 -4.86
CA GLU A 27 13.54 -2.20 -4.60
C GLU A 27 13.28 -1.55 -3.25
N LEU A 28 12.01 -1.33 -2.90
CA LEU A 28 11.62 -0.49 -1.77
C LEU A 28 11.06 -1.23 -0.57
N THR A 29 10.98 -2.56 -0.61
CA THR A 29 10.60 -3.38 0.55
C THR A 29 11.62 -4.49 0.76
N THR A 30 11.67 -5.02 1.98
CA THR A 30 12.51 -6.20 2.27
C THR A 30 11.80 -7.48 1.86
N PRO A 31 12.54 -8.57 1.52
CA PRO A 31 11.90 -9.83 1.16
C PRO A 31 10.93 -10.37 2.20
N ASP A 32 11.21 -10.10 3.48
CA ASP A 32 10.43 -10.55 4.63
C ASP A 32 9.46 -9.47 5.16
N TYR A 33 9.15 -8.46 4.34
CA TYR A 33 8.19 -7.42 4.70
C TYR A 33 6.87 -8.03 5.20
N VAL A 34 6.28 -7.44 6.23
CA VAL A 34 5.01 -7.91 6.80
C VAL A 34 4.02 -6.75 6.90
N ASP A 35 2.82 -6.93 6.36
CA ASP A 35 1.66 -6.12 6.69
C ASP A 35 0.90 -6.84 7.81
N HIS A 36 1.02 -6.32 9.03
CA HIS A 36 0.46 -6.96 10.21
C HIS A 36 -1.08 -6.96 10.23
N THR A 37 -1.70 -5.93 9.69
CA THR A 37 -3.15 -5.80 9.69
C THR A 37 -3.80 -6.77 8.71
N ASN A 38 -3.26 -6.86 7.51
CA ASN A 38 -3.80 -7.70 6.45
C ASN A 38 -3.17 -9.10 6.44
N GLN A 39 -2.21 -9.35 7.36
CA GLN A 39 -1.51 -10.63 7.47
C GLN A 39 -0.82 -11.04 6.17
N LEU A 40 -0.24 -10.06 5.49
CA LEU A 40 0.58 -10.32 4.31
C LEU A 40 2.02 -10.52 4.78
N ARG A 41 2.56 -11.71 4.55
CA ARG A 41 3.88 -12.10 5.03
C ARG A 41 4.83 -12.28 3.86
N GLY A 42 5.79 -11.39 3.77
CA GLY A 42 6.77 -11.37 2.69
C GLY A 42 6.29 -10.60 1.46
N GLN A 43 7.24 -10.23 0.62
CA GLN A 43 6.97 -9.51 -0.64
C GLN A 43 6.00 -10.27 -1.54
N GLU A 44 6.07 -11.61 -1.57
CA GLU A 44 5.21 -12.39 -2.44
C GLU A 44 3.74 -12.28 -2.07
N ASP A 45 3.42 -12.26 -0.78
CA ASP A 45 2.04 -12.06 -0.35
C ASP A 45 1.54 -10.67 -0.75
N VAL A 46 2.38 -9.66 -0.61
CA VAL A 46 2.05 -8.28 -1.01
C VAL A 46 1.84 -8.20 -2.52
N ARG A 47 2.70 -8.85 -3.30
CA ARG A 47 2.59 -8.90 -4.76
C ARG A 47 1.30 -9.58 -5.19
N LYS A 48 0.95 -10.70 -4.58
CA LYS A 48 -0.30 -11.42 -4.85
C LYS A 48 -1.51 -10.57 -4.52
N PHE A 49 -1.45 -9.86 -3.40
CA PHE A 49 -2.52 -8.97 -2.97
C PHE A 49 -2.79 -7.89 -4.02
N TYR A 50 -1.76 -7.16 -4.45
CA TYR A 50 -1.94 -6.10 -5.45
C TYR A 50 -2.30 -6.65 -6.84
N THR A 51 -1.77 -7.80 -7.21
CA THR A 51 -2.16 -8.47 -8.46
C THR A 51 -3.65 -8.72 -8.48
N ARG A 52 -4.20 -9.19 -7.37
CA ARG A 52 -5.65 -9.41 -7.25
C ARG A 52 -6.42 -8.10 -7.26
N VAL A 53 -5.96 -7.10 -6.53
CA VAL A 53 -6.62 -5.78 -6.49
C VAL A 53 -6.71 -5.19 -7.90
N PHE A 54 -5.64 -5.24 -8.67
CA PHE A 54 -5.62 -4.70 -10.04
C PHE A 54 -6.46 -5.50 -11.02
N LYS A 55 -6.64 -6.80 -10.76
CA LYS A 55 -7.55 -7.64 -11.52
C LYS A 55 -9.01 -7.29 -11.24
N ASP A 56 -9.34 -7.12 -9.96
CA ASP A 56 -10.71 -6.83 -9.53
C ASP A 56 -11.09 -5.37 -9.79
N PHE A 57 -10.12 -4.47 -9.79
CA PHE A 57 -10.31 -3.05 -10.07
C PHE A 57 -9.28 -2.59 -11.10
N PRO A 58 -9.52 -2.86 -12.41
CA PRO A 58 -8.58 -2.47 -13.46
C PRO A 58 -8.29 -0.98 -13.51
N VAL A 59 -9.25 -0.16 -13.10
CA VAL A 59 -9.03 1.26 -12.85
C VAL A 59 -8.85 1.41 -11.34
N TRP A 60 -7.64 1.70 -10.90
CA TRP A 60 -7.31 1.82 -9.48
C TRP A 60 -6.34 2.99 -9.31
N HIS A 61 -6.61 3.85 -8.32
CA HIS A 61 -5.74 4.97 -8.03
C HIS A 61 -5.74 5.26 -6.53
N ARG A 62 -4.58 5.65 -6.03
CA ARG A 62 -4.40 5.97 -4.61
C ARG A 62 -3.66 7.29 -4.48
N ILE A 63 -4.29 8.25 -3.81
CA ILE A 63 -3.75 9.59 -3.58
C ILE A 63 -3.27 9.68 -2.14
N ILE A 64 -2.08 10.23 -1.94
CA ILE A 64 -1.61 10.61 -0.60
C ILE A 64 -2.29 11.93 -0.25
N GLU A 65 -3.17 11.90 0.77
CA GLU A 65 -3.86 13.10 1.23
C GLU A 65 -3.05 13.83 2.28
N ASP A 66 -2.34 13.09 3.12
CA ASP A 66 -1.54 13.66 4.19
C ASP A 66 -0.57 12.61 4.70
N PHE A 67 0.59 13.02 5.18
CA PHE A 67 1.48 12.10 5.87
C PHE A 67 2.43 12.85 6.80
N ILE A 68 2.84 12.15 7.86
CA ILE A 68 3.80 12.61 8.84
C ILE A 68 4.84 11.51 9.05
N ALA A 69 6.01 11.90 9.47
CA ALA A 69 7.07 10.96 9.79
C ALA A 69 7.68 11.31 11.14
N GLU A 70 8.03 10.28 11.89
CA GLU A 70 8.75 10.41 13.14
C GLU A 70 9.57 9.15 13.37
N GLY A 71 10.84 9.32 13.74
CA GLY A 71 11.75 8.20 13.87
C GLY A 71 11.88 7.47 12.55
N ASP A 72 11.66 6.16 12.57
CA ASP A 72 11.72 5.31 11.39
C ASP A 72 10.34 5.01 10.79
N LYS A 73 9.30 5.70 11.26
CA LYS A 73 7.92 5.46 10.81
C LYS A 73 7.36 6.61 10.00
N VAL A 74 6.58 6.25 8.99
CA VAL A 74 5.78 7.19 8.19
C VAL A 74 4.32 6.80 8.34
N TRP A 75 3.50 7.75 8.74
CA TRP A 75 2.03 7.62 8.82
C TRP A 75 1.44 8.34 7.62
N VAL A 76 0.64 7.64 6.85
CA VAL A 76 0.10 8.17 5.60
C VAL A 76 -1.39 7.89 5.50
N ARG A 77 -2.15 8.93 5.15
CA ARG A 77 -3.57 8.79 4.86
C ARG A 77 -3.75 8.82 3.36
N PHE A 78 -4.39 7.77 2.84
CA PHE A 78 -4.67 7.63 1.41
C PHE A 78 -6.15 7.75 1.12
N LYS A 79 -6.45 8.26 -0.05
CA LYS A 79 -7.76 8.10 -0.67
C LYS A 79 -7.60 7.11 -1.82
N VAL A 80 -8.33 6.02 -1.75
CA VAL A 80 -8.28 4.95 -2.74
C VAL A 80 -9.57 5.00 -3.56
N THR A 81 -9.44 5.02 -4.88
CA THR A 81 -10.56 4.91 -5.80
C THR A 81 -10.33 3.75 -6.73
N GLY A 82 -11.40 3.09 -7.13
CA GLY A 82 -11.31 1.98 -8.06
C GLY A 82 -12.61 1.78 -8.80
N THR A 83 -12.52 1.14 -9.97
CA THR A 83 -13.67 0.76 -10.78
C THR A 83 -13.51 -0.69 -11.20
N ALA A 84 -14.50 -1.52 -10.85
CA ALA A 84 -14.55 -2.92 -11.25
C ALA A 84 -14.98 -3.06 -12.71
N PRO A 85 -14.74 -4.22 -13.36
CA PRO A 85 -15.21 -4.45 -14.73
C PRO A 85 -16.71 -4.27 -14.93
N SER A 86 -17.50 -4.51 -13.87
CA SER A 86 -18.96 -4.29 -13.88
C SER A 86 -19.35 -2.81 -13.91
N GLY A 87 -18.39 -1.90 -13.73
CA GLY A 87 -18.64 -0.48 -13.57
C GLY A 87 -18.86 -0.04 -12.12
N LYS A 88 -18.85 -0.98 -11.17
CA LYS A 88 -18.97 -0.64 -9.75
C LYS A 88 -17.76 0.18 -9.32
N LYS A 89 -18.02 1.31 -8.69
CA LYS A 89 -16.97 2.22 -8.18
C LYS A 89 -16.85 2.09 -6.68
N ILE A 90 -15.60 2.14 -6.21
CA ILE A 90 -15.30 2.21 -4.78
C ILE A 90 -14.51 3.47 -4.48
N GLU A 91 -14.69 3.97 -3.27
CA GLU A 91 -13.88 5.03 -2.71
C GLU A 91 -13.74 4.75 -1.22
N LEU A 92 -12.51 4.74 -0.73
CA LEU A 92 -12.27 4.55 0.69
C LEU A 92 -11.05 5.33 1.14
N THR A 93 -11.03 5.66 2.44
CA THR A 93 -9.87 6.24 3.09
C THR A 93 -9.16 5.15 3.88
N THR A 94 -7.86 5.05 3.70
CA THR A 94 -7.03 4.14 4.50
C THR A 94 -5.92 4.93 5.17
N VAL A 95 -5.44 4.41 6.30
CA VAL A 95 -4.27 4.94 6.98
C VAL A 95 -3.26 3.80 7.07
N SER A 96 -2.06 4.05 6.60
CA SER A 96 -0.96 3.09 6.72
C SER A 96 0.15 3.65 7.58
N ILE A 97 0.78 2.77 8.33
CA ILE A 97 1.99 3.08 9.08
C ILE A 97 3.07 2.18 8.51
N LEU A 98 4.13 2.77 7.99
CA LEU A 98 5.26 2.02 7.43
C LEU A 98 6.50 2.30 8.25
N ARG A 99 7.21 1.25 8.63
CA ARG A 99 8.53 1.38 9.24
C ARG A 99 9.58 1.24 8.13
N ILE A 100 10.44 2.25 8.03
CA ILE A 100 11.45 2.35 6.99
C ILE A 100 12.83 2.19 7.63
N VAL A 101 13.62 1.25 7.13
CA VAL A 101 14.99 1.00 7.59
C VAL A 101 15.89 0.91 6.37
N ASN A 102 16.95 1.71 6.36
CA ASN A 102 17.94 1.71 5.27
C ASN A 102 17.31 1.85 3.89
N GLY A 103 16.32 2.74 3.77
CA GLY A 103 15.67 3.03 2.49
C GLY A 103 14.64 2.01 2.02
N LYS A 104 14.26 1.08 2.89
CA LYS A 104 13.27 0.05 2.54
C LYS A 104 12.21 -0.07 3.62
N ALA A 105 10.96 -0.31 3.21
CA ALA A 105 9.90 -0.64 4.13
C ALA A 105 10.10 -2.08 4.63
N VAL A 106 10.10 -2.26 5.95
CA VAL A 106 10.34 -3.57 6.57
C VAL A 106 9.07 -4.16 7.18
N GLU A 107 8.12 -3.32 7.58
CA GLU A 107 6.82 -3.75 8.08
C GLU A 107 5.82 -2.60 8.01
N GLY A 108 4.55 -2.94 8.10
CA GLY A 108 3.50 -1.95 8.06
C GLY A 108 2.20 -2.42 8.70
N TRP A 109 1.32 -1.46 8.91
CA TRP A 109 -0.05 -1.64 9.42
C TRP A 109 -0.96 -0.81 8.55
N THR A 110 -2.16 -1.29 8.27
CA THR A 110 -3.13 -0.55 7.44
C THR A 110 -4.52 -0.62 8.07
N VAL A 111 -5.19 0.50 8.20
CA VAL A 111 -6.54 0.60 8.74
C VAL A 111 -7.43 1.28 7.70
N PRO A 112 -8.62 0.73 7.39
CA PRO A 112 -9.15 -0.54 7.84
C PRO A 112 -8.41 -1.73 7.22
N LYS A 113 -8.61 -2.91 7.79
CA LYS A 113 -8.17 -4.15 7.16
C LYS A 113 -8.90 -4.30 5.83
N VAL A 114 -8.14 -4.45 4.73
CA VAL A 114 -8.72 -4.48 3.37
C VAL A 114 -8.68 -5.87 2.75
N THR A 115 -8.47 -6.91 3.58
CA THR A 115 -8.52 -8.31 3.15
C THR A 115 -9.70 -9.02 3.82
N GLY A 116 -10.00 -10.24 3.40
CA GLY A 116 -11.07 -11.04 3.96
C GLY A 116 -12.44 -10.45 3.66
N GLU A 117 -13.32 -10.49 4.64
CA GLU A 117 -14.72 -10.07 4.47
C GLU A 117 -14.88 -8.64 3.99
N PHE A 118 -14.04 -7.72 4.50
CA PHE A 118 -14.10 -6.32 4.04
C PHE A 118 -13.84 -6.22 2.55
N TYR A 119 -12.79 -6.90 2.07
CA TYR A 119 -12.44 -6.89 0.65
C TYR A 119 -13.56 -7.49 -0.22
N GLU A 120 -14.15 -8.61 0.22
CA GLU A 120 -15.24 -9.26 -0.50
C GLU A 120 -16.45 -8.34 -0.68
N LYS A 121 -16.73 -7.49 0.31
CA LYS A 121 -17.83 -6.52 0.24
C LYS A 121 -17.57 -5.39 -0.75
N LEU A 122 -16.31 -5.15 -1.12
CA LEU A 122 -15.98 -4.14 -2.12
C LEU A 122 -16.27 -4.62 -3.54
N LEU A 123 -16.30 -5.91 -3.74
CA LEU A 123 -16.58 -6.51 -5.04
C LEU A 123 -18.07 -6.59 -5.27
#